data_648c2109e33b06291469b8e168b62009
#
_entry.id   648c2109e33b06291469b8e168b62009
#
_cell.length_a   1.000
_cell.length_b   1.000
_cell.length_c   1.000
_cell.angle_alpha   90.00
_cell.angle_beta   90.00
_cell.angle_gamma   90.00
#
_symmetry.space_group_name_H-M   'P 1'
#
loop_
_entity.id
_entity.type
_entity.pdbx_description
1 polymer ?
#
loop_
_entity_poly.entity_id
_entity_poly.type
_entity_poly.pdbx_seq_one_letter_code
_entity_poly.pdbx_strand_id
1 'polypeptide(L)'
;MSTPTLTLSEDRLLPRESSALAAAREIYRSTKGLPIISPHGHVPVSWIADDMAFSDPTSLLITHDHYVNRLLHANGVDLEDLGVGRKTMSEEDNRRAFRILCEHWRDFAGTAMRYWLVDQLVGIFGITDRPSPENADRIYDTIAERIAQPDFRPRALMDSF
;
A
#
# COMPACT_ATOMS: atom_id res chain seq x y z
N MET A 1 5.49 16.36 -21.03
CA MET A 1 4.34 15.43 -20.91
C MET A 1 3.94 15.40 -19.47
N SER A 2 2.64 15.53 -19.12
CA SER A 2 2.22 15.47 -17.72
C SER A 2 2.42 14.05 -17.16
N THR A 3 2.99 13.94 -15.97
CA THR A 3 3.13 12.65 -15.28
C THR A 3 1.75 12.03 -15.09
N PRO A 4 1.57 10.73 -15.37
CA PRO A 4 0.29 10.07 -15.14
C PRO A 4 -0.06 10.10 -13.64
N THR A 5 -1.25 10.63 -13.33
CA THR A 5 -1.70 10.83 -11.96
C THR A 5 -2.54 9.64 -11.49
N LEU A 6 -2.32 9.20 -10.24
CA LEU A 6 -3.19 8.26 -9.54
C LEU A 6 -4.45 8.98 -9.05
N THR A 7 -5.59 8.32 -9.18
CA THR A 7 -6.87 8.85 -8.71
C THR A 7 -7.64 7.78 -7.95
N LEU A 8 -8.35 8.19 -6.88
CA LEU A 8 -9.30 7.35 -6.17
C LEU A 8 -10.72 7.75 -6.61
N SER A 9 -11.34 6.92 -7.45
CA SER A 9 -12.77 7.04 -7.71
C SER A 9 -13.56 6.33 -6.61
N GLU A 10 -14.61 6.95 -6.10
CA GLU A 10 -15.51 6.30 -5.13
C GLU A 10 -16.16 5.03 -5.70
N ASP A 11 -16.31 4.97 -7.03
CA ASP A 11 -16.92 3.83 -7.73
C ASP A 11 -15.91 2.79 -8.23
N ARG A 12 -14.61 2.90 -7.89
CA ARG A 12 -13.53 2.09 -8.46
C ARG A 12 -13.73 0.57 -8.35
N LEU A 13 -14.50 0.13 -7.37
CA LEU A 13 -14.81 -1.28 -7.12
C LEU A 13 -16.28 -1.62 -7.38
N LEU A 14 -17.09 -0.65 -7.83
CA LEU A 14 -18.49 -0.84 -8.10
C LEU A 14 -18.75 -1.20 -9.57
N PRO A 15 -19.90 -1.84 -9.88
CA PRO A 15 -20.30 -2.14 -11.25
C PRO A 15 -20.36 -0.89 -12.12
N ARG A 16 -20.01 -1.01 -13.40
CA ARG A 16 -20.08 0.12 -14.35
C ARG A 16 -21.44 0.31 -15.01
N GLU A 17 -22.26 -0.74 -15.01
CA GLU A 17 -23.62 -0.67 -15.54
C GLU A 17 -24.47 0.23 -14.65
N SER A 18 -25.23 1.16 -15.23
CA SER A 18 -25.87 2.26 -14.48
C SER A 18 -26.90 1.84 -13.44
N SER A 19 -27.71 0.81 -13.73
CA SER A 19 -28.70 0.31 -12.77
C SER A 19 -28.04 -0.44 -11.62
N ALA A 20 -27.06 -1.28 -11.93
CA ALA A 20 -26.28 -2.00 -10.93
C ALA A 20 -25.43 -1.03 -10.08
N LEU A 21 -24.86 0.01 -10.68
CA LEU A 21 -24.12 1.05 -9.96
C LEU A 21 -25.01 1.81 -8.97
N ALA A 22 -26.23 2.16 -9.37
CA ALA A 22 -27.17 2.85 -8.49
C ALA A 22 -27.52 2.00 -7.25
N ALA A 23 -27.83 0.72 -7.45
CA ALA A 23 -28.10 -0.22 -6.37
C ALA A 23 -26.86 -0.44 -5.48
N ALA A 24 -25.68 -0.60 -6.08
CA ALA A 24 -24.44 -0.79 -5.35
C ALA A 24 -24.09 0.43 -4.46
N ARG A 25 -24.27 1.65 -4.97
CA ARG A 25 -24.08 2.88 -4.19
C ARG A 25 -25.07 2.99 -3.02
N GLU A 26 -26.29 2.56 -3.20
CA GLU A 26 -27.30 2.56 -2.13
C GLU A 26 -26.93 1.58 -1.01
N ILE A 27 -26.54 0.35 -1.38
CA ILE A 27 -26.08 -0.67 -0.43
C ILE A 27 -24.81 -0.16 0.29
N TYR A 28 -23.82 0.36 -0.43
CA TYR A 28 -22.58 0.84 0.15
C TYR A 28 -22.82 1.99 1.14
N ARG A 29 -23.70 2.92 0.84
CA ARG A 29 -24.08 4.01 1.78
C ARG A 29 -24.61 3.49 3.11
N SER A 30 -25.32 2.37 3.10
CA SER A 30 -25.86 1.77 4.32
C SER A 30 -24.83 0.98 5.14
N THR A 31 -23.70 0.58 4.52
CA THR A 31 -22.69 -0.27 5.14
C THR A 31 -21.36 0.43 5.44
N LYS A 32 -21.01 1.49 4.72
CA LYS A 32 -19.69 2.14 4.83
C LYS A 32 -19.34 2.68 6.22
N GLY A 33 -20.33 2.95 7.05
CA GLY A 33 -20.16 3.44 8.42
C GLY A 33 -20.21 2.35 9.50
N LEU A 34 -20.30 1.08 9.10
CA LEU A 34 -20.31 -0.03 10.05
C LEU A 34 -18.85 -0.30 10.54
N PRO A 35 -18.71 -0.75 11.80
CA PRO A 35 -17.39 -1.15 12.31
C PRO A 35 -16.78 -2.25 11.46
N ILE A 36 -15.48 -2.12 11.18
CA ILE A 36 -14.72 -3.16 10.48
C ILE A 36 -14.25 -4.20 11.50
N ILE A 37 -14.71 -5.44 11.35
CA ILE A 37 -14.26 -6.59 12.14
C ILE A 37 -13.51 -7.52 11.18
N SER A 38 -12.18 -7.43 11.16
CA SER A 38 -11.34 -8.25 10.29
C SER A 38 -10.40 -9.13 11.13
N PRO A 39 -10.58 -10.46 11.11
CA PRO A 39 -9.68 -11.39 11.81
C PRO A 39 -8.41 -11.68 11.02
N HIS A 40 -8.25 -11.11 9.82
CA HIS A 40 -7.13 -11.34 8.92
C HIS A 40 -6.43 -10.03 8.55
N GLY A 41 -5.10 -10.08 8.47
CA GLY A 41 -4.25 -8.98 8.03
C GLY A 41 -2.92 -9.47 7.48
N HIS A 42 -2.19 -8.60 6.80
CA HIS A 42 -0.89 -8.87 6.17
C HIS A 42 0.27 -8.21 6.93
N VAL A 43 0.06 -7.83 8.16
CA VAL A 43 1.08 -7.23 9.01
C VAL A 43 1.34 -8.11 10.24
N PRO A 44 2.55 -8.09 10.80
CA PRO A 44 2.83 -8.78 12.05
C PRO A 44 1.87 -8.31 13.16
N VAL A 45 1.22 -9.26 13.82
CA VAL A 45 0.27 -8.94 14.93
C VAL A 45 0.95 -8.14 16.05
N SER A 46 2.24 -8.36 16.27
CA SER A 46 3.03 -7.62 17.25
C SER A 46 3.05 -6.11 16.99
N TRP A 47 2.98 -5.66 15.75
CA TRP A 47 2.91 -4.23 15.46
C TRP A 47 1.68 -3.58 16.10
N ILE A 48 0.53 -4.24 16.02
CA ILE A 48 -0.73 -3.75 16.61
C ILE A 48 -0.72 -3.96 18.13
N ALA A 49 -0.30 -5.15 18.58
CA ALA A 49 -0.30 -5.51 20.01
C ALA A 49 0.62 -4.62 20.83
N ASP A 50 1.82 -4.33 20.32
CA ASP A 50 2.85 -3.56 20.99
C ASP A 50 2.86 -2.08 20.59
N ASP A 51 1.97 -1.69 19.66
CA ASP A 51 1.89 -0.34 19.06
C ASP A 51 3.25 0.13 18.54
N MET A 52 3.96 -0.76 17.85
CA MET A 52 5.29 -0.50 17.33
C MET A 52 5.25 0.50 16.18
N ALA A 53 6.10 1.52 16.23
CA ALA A 53 6.27 2.41 15.09
C ALA A 53 6.76 1.62 13.86
N PHE A 54 6.27 1.99 12.69
CA PHE A 54 6.77 1.40 11.44
C PHE A 54 8.22 1.82 11.21
N SER A 55 9.06 0.88 10.80
CA SER A 55 10.51 1.11 10.67
C SER A 55 10.86 1.89 9.40
N ASP A 56 10.25 1.51 8.28
CA ASP A 56 10.57 2.04 6.97
C ASP A 56 9.48 1.67 5.94
N PRO A 57 9.40 2.39 4.79
CA PRO A 57 8.41 2.15 3.75
C PRO A 57 8.48 0.75 3.12
N THR A 58 9.68 0.17 2.99
CA THR A 58 9.88 -1.16 2.39
C THR A 58 9.34 -2.25 3.29
N SER A 59 9.65 -2.20 4.58
CA SER A 59 9.11 -3.11 5.58
C SER A 59 7.57 -3.04 5.61
N LEU A 60 7.02 -1.82 5.58
CA LEU A 60 5.57 -1.61 5.64
C LEU A 60 4.83 -2.13 4.41
N LEU A 61 5.34 -1.86 3.19
CA LEU A 61 4.58 -2.06 1.96
C LEU A 61 5.04 -3.27 1.12
N ILE A 62 6.21 -3.85 1.40
CA ILE A 62 6.82 -4.88 0.54
C ILE A 62 7.18 -6.13 1.32
N THR A 63 8.11 -6.02 2.28
CA THR A 63 8.77 -7.19 2.89
C THR A 63 7.78 -8.12 3.59
N HIS A 64 6.81 -7.57 4.32
CA HIS A 64 5.83 -8.35 5.07
C HIS A 64 4.57 -8.69 4.29
N ASP A 65 4.33 -8.04 3.14
CA ASP A 65 3.16 -8.34 2.31
C ASP A 65 3.50 -9.38 1.23
N HIS A 66 3.07 -10.62 1.48
CA HIS A 66 3.32 -11.72 0.55
C HIS A 66 2.57 -11.59 -0.78
N TYR A 67 1.57 -10.74 -0.92
CA TYR A 67 0.96 -10.44 -2.20
C TYR A 67 1.83 -9.53 -3.05
N VAL A 68 2.54 -8.58 -2.44
CA VAL A 68 3.50 -7.71 -3.13
C VAL A 68 4.72 -8.52 -3.54
N ASN A 69 5.41 -9.12 -2.56
CA ASN A 69 6.68 -9.78 -2.81
C ASN A 69 6.53 -11.02 -3.73
N ARG A 70 5.43 -11.78 -3.63
CA ARG A 70 5.15 -12.89 -4.51
C ARG A 70 4.95 -12.47 -5.97
N LEU A 71 4.27 -11.34 -6.21
CA LEU A 71 4.08 -10.83 -7.58
C LEU A 71 5.41 -10.36 -8.18
N LEU A 72 6.22 -9.64 -7.40
CA LEU A 72 7.56 -9.23 -7.82
C LEU A 72 8.45 -10.45 -8.12
N HIS A 73 8.41 -11.46 -7.25
CA HIS A 73 9.16 -12.71 -7.46
C HIS A 73 8.71 -13.46 -8.72
N ALA A 74 7.41 -13.50 -8.99
CA ALA A 74 6.88 -14.11 -10.23
C ALA A 74 7.37 -13.39 -11.50
N ASN A 75 7.79 -12.13 -11.38
CA ASN A 75 8.39 -11.33 -12.45
C ASN A 75 9.94 -11.34 -12.42
N GLY A 76 10.54 -12.26 -11.67
CA GLY A 76 11.99 -12.52 -11.70
C GLY A 76 12.80 -11.80 -10.62
N VAL A 77 12.15 -11.15 -9.64
CA VAL A 77 12.86 -10.50 -8.53
C VAL A 77 13.17 -11.52 -7.44
N ASP A 78 14.39 -11.53 -6.95
CA ASP A 78 14.76 -12.39 -5.83
C ASP A 78 14.10 -11.90 -4.53
N LEU A 79 13.54 -12.85 -3.75
CA LEU A 79 12.87 -12.54 -2.48
C LEU A 79 13.81 -11.87 -1.47
N GLU A 80 15.10 -12.24 -1.50
CA GLU A 80 16.13 -11.66 -0.64
C GLU A 80 16.34 -10.16 -0.93
N ASP A 81 16.24 -9.74 -2.20
CA ASP A 81 16.32 -8.32 -2.59
C ASP A 81 15.14 -7.49 -2.06
N LEU A 82 14.02 -8.15 -1.75
CA LEU A 82 12.83 -7.55 -1.12
C LEU A 82 12.86 -7.62 0.42
N GLY A 83 13.95 -8.12 0.99
CA GLY A 83 14.12 -8.29 2.44
C GLY A 83 13.45 -9.53 3.03
N VAL A 84 12.83 -10.39 2.22
CA VAL A 84 12.16 -11.61 2.70
C VAL A 84 13.21 -12.59 3.23
N GLY A 85 13.02 -13.01 4.48
CA GLY A 85 13.97 -13.91 5.16
C GLY A 85 15.23 -13.24 5.75
N ARG A 86 15.45 -11.95 5.50
CA ARG A 86 16.55 -11.19 6.11
C ARG A 86 16.18 -10.71 7.51
N LYS A 87 17.15 -10.76 8.43
CA LYS A 87 16.94 -10.24 9.80
C LYS A 87 16.93 -8.71 9.86
N THR A 88 17.76 -8.10 9.04
CA THR A 88 17.90 -6.63 8.95
C THR A 88 18.26 -6.24 7.52
N MET A 89 17.81 -5.08 7.11
CA MET A 89 18.19 -4.42 5.87
C MET A 89 18.83 -3.07 6.19
N SER A 90 19.82 -2.67 5.39
CA SER A 90 20.35 -1.31 5.44
C SER A 90 19.34 -0.34 4.81
N GLU A 91 19.47 0.96 5.10
CA GLU A 91 18.66 2.00 4.45
C GLU A 91 18.77 1.93 2.92
N GLU A 92 19.97 1.69 2.39
CA GLU A 92 20.18 1.56 0.94
C GLU A 92 19.50 0.31 0.37
N ASP A 93 19.51 -0.82 1.09
CA ASP A 93 18.80 -2.02 0.68
C ASP A 93 17.27 -1.78 0.68
N ASN A 94 16.74 -1.09 1.68
CA ASN A 94 15.34 -0.72 1.75
C ASN A 94 14.93 0.17 0.57
N ARG A 95 15.73 1.18 0.24
CA ARG A 95 15.50 2.06 -0.91
C ARG A 95 15.58 1.29 -2.22
N ARG A 96 16.53 0.38 -2.36
CA ARG A 96 16.68 -0.48 -3.54
C ARG A 96 15.42 -1.34 -3.74
N ALA A 97 14.94 -2.00 -2.71
CA ALA A 97 13.72 -2.80 -2.78
C ALA A 97 12.49 -1.94 -3.16
N PHE A 98 12.42 -0.70 -2.66
CA PHE A 98 11.35 0.22 -3.01
C PHE A 98 11.44 0.71 -4.47
N ARG A 99 12.64 0.95 -4.99
CA ARG A 99 12.86 1.24 -6.42
C ARG A 99 12.40 0.08 -7.30
N ILE A 100 12.65 -1.18 -6.90
CA ILE A 100 12.15 -2.38 -7.58
C ILE A 100 10.62 -2.37 -7.66
N LEU A 101 9.91 -2.08 -6.56
CA LEU A 101 8.45 -1.94 -6.59
C LEU A 101 8.00 -0.89 -7.61
N CYS A 102 8.66 0.27 -7.65
CA CYS A 102 8.32 1.35 -8.57
C CYS A 102 8.59 1.00 -10.03
N GLU A 103 9.68 0.29 -10.31
CA GLU A 103 10.03 -0.23 -11.64
C GLU A 103 8.98 -1.23 -12.14
N HIS A 104 8.57 -2.15 -11.27
CA HIS A 104 7.57 -3.18 -11.53
C HIS A 104 6.11 -2.70 -11.36
N TRP A 105 5.89 -1.40 -11.18
CA TRP A 105 4.56 -0.86 -10.91
C TRP A 105 3.48 -1.29 -11.90
N ARG A 106 3.84 -1.52 -13.16
CA ARG A 106 2.91 -1.94 -14.22
C ARG A 106 2.42 -3.38 -14.03
N ASP A 107 3.22 -4.24 -13.44
CA ASP A 107 2.95 -5.66 -13.28
C ASP A 107 1.80 -5.93 -12.27
N PHE A 108 1.51 -4.94 -11.45
CA PHE A 108 0.35 -4.96 -10.55
C PHE A 108 -0.98 -4.64 -11.25
N ALA A 109 -0.98 -4.25 -12.54
CA ALA A 109 -2.21 -3.90 -13.24
C ALA A 109 -3.21 -5.07 -13.29
N GLY A 110 -4.48 -4.79 -12.96
CA GLY A 110 -5.54 -5.80 -12.95
C GLY A 110 -5.56 -6.70 -11.70
N THR A 111 -4.70 -6.47 -10.73
CA THR A 111 -4.67 -7.21 -9.46
C THR A 111 -5.36 -6.43 -8.33
N ALA A 112 -5.85 -7.14 -7.30
CA ALA A 112 -6.36 -6.50 -6.08
C ALA A 112 -5.27 -5.66 -5.40
N MET A 113 -4.01 -6.11 -5.45
CA MET A 113 -2.88 -5.40 -4.86
C MET A 113 -2.69 -4.01 -5.45
N ARG A 114 -2.96 -3.84 -6.75
CA ARG A 114 -2.93 -2.52 -7.39
C ARG A 114 -3.91 -1.54 -6.75
N TYR A 115 -5.12 -1.99 -6.44
CA TYR A 115 -6.13 -1.15 -5.78
C TYR A 115 -5.68 -0.76 -4.38
N TRP A 116 -5.14 -1.69 -3.61
CA TRP A 116 -4.68 -1.43 -2.25
C TRP A 116 -3.49 -0.47 -2.22
N LEU A 117 -2.50 -0.67 -3.08
CA LEU A 117 -1.36 0.24 -3.19
C LEU A 117 -1.78 1.66 -3.60
N VAL A 118 -2.71 1.79 -4.56
CA VAL A 118 -3.23 3.11 -4.96
C VAL A 118 -4.01 3.75 -3.83
N ASP A 119 -4.81 2.98 -3.10
CA ASP A 119 -5.58 3.47 -1.96
C ASP A 119 -4.66 3.99 -0.85
N GLN A 120 -3.61 3.25 -0.53
CA GLN A 120 -2.61 3.65 0.46
C GLN A 120 -1.84 4.90 -0.01
N LEU A 121 -1.32 4.90 -1.24
CA LEU A 121 -0.53 6.03 -1.76
C LEU A 121 -1.35 7.32 -1.80
N VAL A 122 -2.56 7.27 -2.35
CA VAL A 122 -3.40 8.48 -2.51
C VAL A 122 -4.14 8.82 -1.21
N GLY A 123 -4.82 7.84 -0.60
CA GLY A 123 -5.71 8.07 0.54
C GLY A 123 -4.98 8.32 1.85
N ILE A 124 -3.86 7.62 2.09
CA ILE A 124 -3.12 7.70 3.34
C ILE A 124 -1.92 8.65 3.24
N PHE A 125 -1.14 8.52 2.16
CA PHE A 125 0.11 9.29 2.01
C PHE A 125 -0.03 10.55 1.15
N GLY A 126 -1.18 10.80 0.50
CA GLY A 126 -1.41 11.96 -0.36
C GLY A 126 -0.57 11.97 -1.64
N ILE A 127 -0.03 10.81 -2.04
CA ILE A 127 0.84 10.67 -3.21
C ILE A 127 -0.01 10.38 -4.43
N THR A 128 -0.10 11.34 -5.33
CA THR A 128 -0.87 11.22 -6.58
C THR A 128 -0.02 10.90 -7.80
N ASP A 129 1.30 11.02 -7.71
CA ASP A 129 2.17 10.64 -8.81
C ASP A 129 2.23 9.12 -8.95
N ARG A 130 2.14 8.66 -10.19
CA ARG A 130 2.30 7.24 -10.48
C ARG A 130 3.75 6.81 -10.17
N PRO A 131 3.98 5.76 -9.37
CA PRO A 131 5.31 5.24 -9.11
C PRO A 131 6.06 4.87 -10.39
N SER A 132 7.32 5.27 -10.43
CA SER A 132 8.29 4.99 -11.48
C SER A 132 9.70 5.03 -10.90
N PRO A 133 10.73 4.51 -11.60
CA PRO A 133 12.11 4.59 -11.14
C PRO A 133 12.57 6.03 -10.84
N GLU A 134 12.11 7.00 -11.62
CA GLU A 134 12.53 8.41 -11.52
C GLU A 134 12.02 9.11 -10.25
N ASN A 135 10.90 8.66 -9.68
CA ASN A 135 10.30 9.28 -8.50
C ASN A 135 10.30 8.39 -7.25
N ALA A 136 10.89 7.19 -7.34
CA ALA A 136 10.87 6.19 -6.27
C ALA A 136 11.41 6.72 -4.94
N ASP A 137 12.58 7.36 -4.96
CA ASP A 137 13.21 7.88 -3.74
C ASP A 137 12.38 9.01 -3.11
N ARG A 138 11.80 9.91 -3.91
CA ARG A 138 10.92 10.96 -3.41
C ARG A 138 9.65 10.37 -2.77
N ILE A 139 9.06 9.35 -3.37
CA ILE A 139 7.90 8.65 -2.81
C ILE A 139 8.31 7.97 -1.49
N TYR A 140 9.45 7.28 -1.47
CA TYR A 140 9.99 6.67 -0.27
C TYR A 140 10.15 7.68 0.87
N ASP A 141 10.79 8.82 0.60
CA ASP A 141 10.99 9.88 1.60
C ASP A 141 9.66 10.42 2.14
N THR A 142 8.69 10.68 1.25
CA THR A 142 7.35 11.13 1.66
C THR A 142 6.66 10.14 2.60
N ILE A 143 6.75 8.84 2.32
CA ILE A 143 6.19 7.80 3.18
C ILE A 143 6.97 7.72 4.49
N ALA A 144 8.31 7.73 4.44
CA ALA A 144 9.19 7.67 5.62
C ALA A 144 8.91 8.84 6.58
N GLU A 145 8.78 10.07 6.07
CA GLU A 145 8.40 11.23 6.86
C GLU A 145 7.04 11.08 7.52
N ARG A 146 6.06 10.50 6.82
CA ARG A 146 4.70 10.33 7.35
C ARG A 146 4.62 9.24 8.41
N ILE A 147 5.26 8.09 8.22
CA ILE A 147 5.25 6.98 9.19
C ILE A 147 6.04 7.30 10.47
N ALA A 148 6.93 8.29 10.42
CA ALA A 148 7.65 8.77 11.59
C ALA A 148 6.79 9.64 12.53
N GLN A 149 5.60 10.07 12.11
CA GLN A 149 4.74 10.93 12.92
C GLN A 149 4.05 10.13 14.04
N PRO A 150 3.86 10.72 15.22
CA PRO A 150 3.24 10.03 16.37
C PRO A 150 1.81 9.53 16.09
N ASP A 151 1.07 10.25 15.24
CA ASP A 151 -0.31 9.91 14.84
C ASP A 151 -0.37 8.80 13.77
N PHE A 152 0.79 8.32 13.31
CA PHE A 152 0.90 7.23 12.34
C PHE A 152 1.30 5.89 12.98
N ARG A 153 0.97 5.69 14.26
CA ARG A 153 1.16 4.40 14.91
C ARG A 153 0.00 3.44 14.59
N PRO A 154 0.22 2.11 14.65
CA PRO A 154 -0.79 1.13 14.30
C PRO A 154 -2.14 1.34 14.98
N ARG A 155 -2.16 1.61 16.30
CA ARG A 155 -3.43 1.84 17.03
C ARG A 155 -4.09 3.15 16.63
N ALA A 156 -3.30 4.22 16.48
CA ALA A 156 -3.83 5.52 16.02
C ALA A 156 -4.44 5.41 14.61
N LEU A 157 -3.82 4.63 13.72
CA LEU A 157 -4.38 4.35 12.40
C LEU A 157 -5.68 3.55 12.50
N MET A 158 -5.75 2.52 13.32
CA MET A 158 -6.98 1.74 13.51
C MET A 158 -8.13 2.59 14.05
N ASP A 159 -7.84 3.56 14.91
CA ASP A 159 -8.85 4.48 15.46
C ASP A 159 -9.33 5.54 14.43
N SER A 160 -8.62 5.69 13.30
CA SER A 160 -8.93 6.68 12.26
C SER A 160 -9.85 6.14 11.15
N PHE A 161 -10.11 4.84 11.14
CA PHE A 161 -10.98 4.15 10.18
C PHE A 161 -12.23 3.62 10.90
#